data_4bcc719b737d75b323632b948b4b2050
#
_entry.id   4bcc719b737d75b323632b948b4b2050
#
_cell.length_a   1.000
_cell.length_b   1.000
_cell.length_c   1.000
_cell.angle_alpha   90.00
_cell.angle_beta   90.00
_cell.angle_gamma   90.00
#
_symmetry.space_group_name_H-M   'P 1'
#
loop_
_entity.id
_entity.type
_entity.pdbx_description
1 polymer ?
#
loop_
_entity_poly.entity_id
_entity_poly.type
_entity_poly.pdbx_seq_one_letter_code
_entity_poly.pdbx_strand_id
1 'polypeptide(L)'
;MLQESLTYVGFGKPIILNLDGTIIAGHQRSKAAREIGMTHAPAYVMQNVSEEDEVRFNQIHNSSDIDGEAQVCVPPWTGTGFRVIQAEDIQYDDLPTGANARAMIHVLFLRHGQFSAAIASQDGEILSGQQYAVSMHALSKPLLVYYVEQDKKAKALAYLRDKYGEFSYDHLKKETYVQSFAQKFRLRSDSHGRSTLYENFVIPQVTKQQRIFDFGCGQADYLKKLARQRYQIAGLEFYYRQGNSIDLTAVGQMVDHLFGQIVQRRYDVVVCDSVLNSVDTLDAESDVVHVCNLLLRPGGTLYISGRRWEFVDGLGRNRILKDFRKRNIEFLDEHGFSALYRAGKWFYQKYHTSEMARELIERHGFEIIHHEERISTSSWQIVARKKQDPPIDEGLAAVDREFGLPLPEGKRHAFAARAVEVFKEVYQHAAQDSTY
;
A
#
# COMPACT_ATOMS: atom_id res chain seq x y z
N MET A 1 -12.24 9.76 31.32
CA MET A 1 -11.28 8.97 30.54
C MET A 1 -10.00 9.77 30.15
N LEU A 2 -10.04 10.72 29.19
CA LEU A 2 -8.85 11.56 28.88
C LEU A 2 -8.39 12.40 30.08
N GLN A 3 -9.28 12.94 30.86
CA GLN A 3 -8.99 13.63 32.12
C GLN A 3 -8.23 12.75 33.11
N GLU A 4 -8.66 11.51 33.29
CA GLU A 4 -7.98 10.52 34.13
C GLU A 4 -6.58 10.18 33.58
N SER A 5 -6.45 9.98 32.26
CA SER A 5 -5.17 9.76 31.63
C SER A 5 -4.21 10.92 31.88
N LEU A 6 -4.64 12.16 31.67
CA LEU A 6 -3.83 13.35 31.94
C LEU A 6 -3.46 13.50 33.41
N THR A 7 -4.37 13.17 34.32
CA THR A 7 -4.10 13.21 35.75
C THR A 7 -3.13 12.13 36.20
N TYR A 8 -3.22 10.93 35.63
CA TYR A 8 -2.46 9.76 36.03
C TYR A 8 -1.11 9.63 35.34
N VAL A 9 -1.08 9.87 34.02
CA VAL A 9 0.10 9.69 33.17
C VAL A 9 0.82 11.02 32.94
N GLY A 10 0.06 12.12 32.90
CA GLY A 10 0.57 13.43 32.51
C GLY A 10 0.35 13.76 31.04
N PHE A 11 0.84 14.92 30.62
CA PHE A 11 0.69 15.41 29.25
C PHE A 11 1.86 14.93 28.38
N GLY A 12 1.93 13.60 28.13
CA GLY A 12 3.09 12.96 27.50
C GLY A 12 3.28 13.25 26.00
N LYS A 13 2.21 13.62 25.27
CA LYS A 13 2.28 14.04 23.85
C LYS A 13 1.92 15.52 23.69
N PRO A 14 2.83 16.40 23.26
CA PRO A 14 2.56 17.81 23.04
C PRO A 14 1.39 18.04 22.07
N ILE A 15 0.65 19.13 22.19
CA ILE A 15 -0.30 19.57 21.17
C ILE A 15 0.44 20.22 20.01
N ILE A 16 -0.19 20.24 18.85
CA ILE A 16 0.35 20.93 17.67
C ILE A 16 -0.50 22.16 17.39
N LEU A 17 0.13 23.31 17.35
CA LEU A 17 -0.49 24.60 17.10
C LEU A 17 0.05 25.21 15.82
N ASN A 18 -0.78 25.96 15.14
CA ASN A 18 -0.32 26.92 14.14
C ASN A 18 0.16 28.22 14.83
N LEU A 19 0.86 29.09 14.10
CA LEU A 19 1.38 30.37 14.64
C LEU A 19 0.29 31.29 15.21
N ASP A 20 -0.92 31.22 14.69
CA ASP A 20 -2.06 32.01 15.17
C ASP A 20 -2.73 31.41 16.43
N GLY A 21 -2.19 30.30 16.94
CA GLY A 21 -2.71 29.58 18.10
C GLY A 21 -3.82 28.57 17.78
N THR A 22 -4.16 28.38 16.51
CA THR A 22 -5.13 27.35 16.12
C THR A 22 -4.54 25.97 16.40
N ILE A 23 -5.33 25.09 17.06
CA ILE A 23 -4.92 23.73 17.37
C ILE A 23 -5.04 22.89 16.09
N ILE A 24 -3.93 22.33 15.63
CA ILE A 24 -3.86 21.40 14.50
C ILE A 24 -4.13 19.98 14.98
N ALA A 25 -3.51 19.53 16.09
CA ALA A 25 -3.70 18.23 16.67
C ALA A 25 -3.70 18.29 18.21
N GLY A 26 -4.51 17.47 18.86
CA GLY A 26 -4.62 17.43 20.31
C GLY A 26 -5.83 18.19 20.89
N HIS A 27 -6.86 18.47 20.10
CA HIS A 27 -8.09 19.17 20.51
C HIS A 27 -8.73 18.56 21.77
N GLN A 28 -8.90 17.22 21.79
CA GLN A 28 -9.54 16.54 22.92
C GLN A 28 -8.67 16.60 24.19
N ARG A 29 -7.35 16.49 24.04
CA ARG A 29 -6.41 16.63 25.16
C ARG A 29 -6.42 18.04 25.72
N SER A 30 -6.44 19.07 24.87
CA SER A 30 -6.55 20.47 25.29
C SER A 30 -7.86 20.74 26.04
N LYS A 31 -8.97 20.17 25.58
CA LYS A 31 -10.26 20.27 26.26
C LYS A 31 -10.21 19.60 27.63
N ALA A 32 -9.76 18.34 27.69
CA ALA A 32 -9.65 17.59 28.93
C ALA A 32 -8.70 18.27 29.93
N ALA A 33 -7.58 18.83 29.48
CA ALA A 33 -6.64 19.56 30.31
C ALA A 33 -7.26 20.79 30.96
N ARG A 34 -8.05 21.57 30.22
CA ARG A 34 -8.78 22.71 30.75
C ARG A 34 -9.81 22.29 31.82
N GLU A 35 -10.54 21.19 31.57
CA GLU A 35 -11.57 20.67 32.48
C GLU A 35 -10.99 20.18 33.80
N ILE A 36 -9.73 19.73 33.84
CA ILE A 36 -9.02 19.38 35.09
C ILE A 36 -8.19 20.51 35.67
N GLY A 37 -8.33 21.73 35.13
CA GLY A 37 -7.71 22.93 35.70
C GLY A 37 -6.24 23.14 35.32
N MET A 38 -5.71 22.43 34.28
CA MET A 38 -4.36 22.68 33.79
C MET A 38 -4.28 24.06 33.12
N THR A 39 -3.33 24.89 33.54
CA THR A 39 -3.11 26.22 32.99
C THR A 39 -2.10 26.25 31.84
N HIS A 40 -1.27 25.20 31.70
CA HIS A 40 -0.23 25.07 30.67
C HIS A 40 -0.24 23.65 30.11
N ALA A 41 0.06 23.56 28.81
CA ALA A 41 0.27 22.29 28.11
C ALA A 41 1.50 22.40 27.19
N PRO A 42 2.29 21.34 27.03
CA PRO A 42 3.39 21.34 26.07
C PRO A 42 2.84 21.43 24.66
N ALA A 43 3.49 22.23 23.81
CA ALA A 43 3.07 22.43 22.42
C ALA A 43 4.23 22.55 21.46
N TYR A 44 4.05 22.07 20.25
CA TYR A 44 4.84 22.45 19.07
C TYR A 44 4.08 23.51 18.29
N VAL A 45 4.76 24.60 17.92
CA VAL A 45 4.19 25.68 17.10
C VAL A 45 4.76 25.56 15.69
N MET A 46 3.88 25.44 14.70
CA MET A 46 4.24 25.20 13.31
C MET A 46 3.80 26.35 12.41
N GLN A 47 4.45 26.46 11.26
CA GLN A 47 4.13 27.47 10.26
C GLN A 47 3.64 26.80 8.98
N ASN A 48 2.65 27.44 8.32
CA ASN A 48 2.20 27.08 6.98
C ASN A 48 1.81 25.58 6.84
N VAL A 49 1.08 25.07 7.82
CA VAL A 49 0.56 23.69 7.76
C VAL A 49 -0.59 23.65 6.76
N SER A 50 -0.47 22.78 5.76
CA SER A 50 -1.56 22.53 4.82
C SER A 50 -2.68 21.71 5.46
N GLU A 51 -3.90 21.81 4.94
CA GLU A 51 -5.04 20.96 5.37
C GLU A 51 -4.69 19.47 5.30
N GLU A 52 -3.93 19.05 4.27
CA GLU A 52 -3.46 17.67 4.11
C GLU A 52 -2.47 17.25 5.21
N ASP A 53 -1.52 18.13 5.56
CA ASP A 53 -0.57 17.85 6.63
C ASP A 53 -1.25 17.89 8.01
N GLU A 54 -2.31 18.69 8.17
CA GLU A 54 -3.13 18.69 9.39
C GLU A 54 -3.79 17.31 9.62
N VAL A 55 -4.34 16.72 8.56
CA VAL A 55 -4.90 15.37 8.60
C VAL A 55 -3.82 14.36 9.02
N ARG A 56 -2.64 14.41 8.39
CA ARG A 56 -1.52 13.52 8.71
C ARG A 56 -1.03 13.66 10.14
N PHE A 57 -0.94 14.90 10.64
CA PHE A 57 -0.58 15.14 12.05
C PHE A 57 -1.57 14.50 13.01
N ASN A 58 -2.87 14.62 12.72
CA ASN A 58 -3.89 14.01 13.55
C ASN A 58 -3.78 12.48 13.55
N GLN A 59 -3.51 11.86 12.40
CA GLN A 59 -3.31 10.43 12.29
C GLN A 59 -2.13 9.94 13.14
N ILE A 60 -0.95 10.49 12.91
CA ILE A 60 0.28 10.03 13.58
C ILE A 60 0.29 10.39 15.07
N HIS A 61 -0.29 11.52 15.43
CA HIS A 61 -0.18 12.05 16.79
C HIS A 61 -1.22 11.48 17.76
N ASN A 62 -2.35 11.05 17.27
CA ASN A 62 -3.48 10.60 18.10
C ASN A 62 -3.65 9.07 18.13
N SER A 63 -2.93 8.33 17.30
CA SER A 63 -3.03 6.87 17.25
C SER A 63 -1.90 6.18 18.01
N SER A 64 -2.22 5.08 18.66
CA SER A 64 -1.25 4.16 19.29
C SER A 64 -1.06 2.87 18.48
N ASP A 65 -2.01 2.48 17.67
CA ASP A 65 -2.00 1.19 16.97
C ASP A 65 -1.03 1.12 15.82
N ILE A 66 -0.61 2.27 15.30
CA ILE A 66 0.45 2.32 14.29
C ILE A 66 1.80 1.79 14.79
N ASP A 67 1.95 1.70 16.12
CA ASP A 67 3.22 1.30 16.74
C ASP A 67 3.47 -0.22 16.64
N GLY A 68 2.39 -1.02 16.50
CA GLY A 68 2.49 -2.47 16.43
C GLY A 68 3.09 -3.11 17.70
N GLU A 69 3.60 -4.34 17.56
CA GLU A 69 4.23 -5.09 18.64
C GLU A 69 5.74 -4.84 18.79
N ALA A 70 6.26 -3.83 18.10
CA ALA A 70 7.69 -3.53 18.10
C ALA A 70 8.21 -3.14 19.48
N GLN A 71 9.25 -3.80 19.94
CA GLN A 71 9.98 -3.39 21.15
C GLN A 71 11.00 -2.30 20.78
N VAL A 72 10.76 -1.11 21.27
CA VAL A 72 11.68 0.03 21.14
C VAL A 72 12.04 0.51 22.53
N CYS A 73 13.32 0.71 22.78
CA CYS A 73 13.85 1.13 24.07
C CYS A 73 14.69 2.39 23.94
N VAL A 74 14.70 3.16 25.02
CA VAL A 74 15.56 4.33 25.22
C VAL A 74 16.30 4.15 26.57
N PRO A 75 17.34 4.91 26.87
CA PRO A 75 18.05 4.80 28.15
C PRO A 75 17.10 4.92 29.34
N PRO A 76 17.20 4.05 30.35
CA PRO A 76 16.42 4.16 31.58
C PRO A 76 16.65 5.51 32.28
N TRP A 77 15.62 6.00 32.94
CA TRP A 77 15.70 7.23 33.71
C TRP A 77 14.76 7.19 34.92
N THR A 78 15.29 7.47 36.09
CA THR A 78 14.51 7.46 37.35
C THR A 78 13.63 8.67 37.55
N GLY A 79 13.78 9.72 36.72
CA GLY A 79 12.91 10.88 36.73
C GLY A 79 11.60 10.67 35.98
N THR A 80 10.73 11.65 36.02
CA THR A 80 9.47 11.72 35.27
C THR A 80 9.41 13.00 34.43
N GLY A 81 8.60 12.98 33.36
CA GLY A 81 8.47 14.13 32.47
C GLY A 81 9.34 14.05 31.23
N PHE A 82 9.55 15.19 30.57
CA PHE A 82 10.24 15.22 29.28
C PHE A 82 11.76 15.17 29.42
N ARG A 83 12.36 14.36 28.56
CA ARG A 83 13.82 14.27 28.34
C ARG A 83 14.11 14.14 26.85
N VAL A 84 15.18 14.78 26.39
CA VAL A 84 15.69 14.61 25.03
C VAL A 84 16.68 13.46 25.00
N ILE A 85 16.46 12.50 24.11
CA ILE A 85 17.30 11.33 23.88
C ILE A 85 17.99 11.49 22.52
N GLN A 86 19.27 11.17 22.45
CA GLN A 86 20.01 11.20 21.19
C GLN A 86 19.62 10.02 20.30
N ALA A 87 19.73 10.18 18.98
CA ALA A 87 19.32 9.15 18.03
C ALA A 87 20.05 7.80 18.24
N GLU A 88 21.33 7.87 18.54
CA GLU A 88 22.20 6.71 18.79
C GLU A 88 21.83 5.90 20.04
N ASP A 89 21.11 6.51 20.97
CA ASP A 89 20.67 5.88 22.21
C ASP A 89 19.33 5.12 22.06
N ILE A 90 18.68 5.22 20.91
CA ILE A 90 17.43 4.52 20.62
C ILE A 90 17.75 3.12 20.11
N GLN A 91 17.24 2.10 20.80
CA GLN A 91 17.44 0.70 20.47
C GLN A 91 16.11 0.06 20.05
N TYR A 92 16.12 -0.76 19.04
CA TYR A 92 14.96 -1.52 18.57
C TYR A 92 15.39 -2.75 17.78
N ASP A 93 14.57 -3.78 17.85
CA ASP A 93 14.67 -4.94 16.98
C ASP A 93 14.13 -4.65 15.58
N ASP A 94 14.29 -5.59 14.65
CA ASP A 94 13.77 -5.43 13.29
C ASP A 94 12.25 -5.20 13.32
N LEU A 95 11.80 -4.16 12.61
CA LEU A 95 10.41 -3.73 12.61
C LEU A 95 9.74 -4.13 11.30
N PRO A 96 9.06 -5.28 11.24
CA PRO A 96 8.37 -5.72 10.03
C PRO A 96 7.14 -4.86 9.69
N THR A 97 6.58 -4.15 10.67
CA THR A 97 5.36 -3.33 10.53
C THR A 97 5.64 -1.84 10.64
N GLY A 98 4.66 -1.01 10.28
CA GLY A 98 4.71 0.46 10.47
C GLY A 98 5.50 1.25 9.42
N ALA A 99 5.92 0.64 8.29
CA ALA A 99 6.65 1.35 7.24
C ALA A 99 5.87 2.56 6.67
N ASN A 100 4.56 2.44 6.55
CA ASN A 100 3.69 3.53 6.10
C ASN A 100 3.68 4.69 7.11
N ALA A 101 3.57 4.38 8.41
CA ALA A 101 3.64 5.37 9.47
C ALA A 101 5.00 6.07 9.48
N ARG A 102 6.10 5.33 9.35
CA ARG A 102 7.46 5.92 9.27
C ARG A 102 7.62 6.83 8.06
N ALA A 103 7.11 6.42 6.90
CA ALA A 103 7.16 7.25 5.70
C ALA A 103 6.39 8.57 5.88
N MET A 104 5.22 8.52 6.50
CA MET A 104 4.42 9.71 6.83
C MET A 104 5.15 10.61 7.85
N ILE A 105 5.70 10.03 8.90
CA ILE A 105 6.50 10.76 9.90
C ILE A 105 7.68 11.46 9.24
N HIS A 106 8.41 10.79 8.35
CA HIS A 106 9.54 11.39 7.65
C HIS A 106 9.13 12.58 6.79
N VAL A 107 8.02 12.49 6.08
CA VAL A 107 7.49 13.60 5.26
C VAL A 107 7.15 14.82 6.15
N LEU A 108 6.41 14.59 7.22
CA LEU A 108 6.02 15.65 8.15
C LEU A 108 7.22 16.27 8.84
N PHE A 109 8.16 15.42 9.32
CA PHE A 109 9.38 15.91 9.95
C PHE A 109 10.22 16.80 9.02
N LEU A 110 10.35 16.42 7.76
CA LEU A 110 11.12 17.18 6.78
C LEU A 110 10.48 18.52 6.42
N ARG A 111 9.17 18.59 6.48
CA ARG A 111 8.41 19.83 6.18
C ARG A 111 8.38 20.78 7.38
N HIS A 112 8.19 20.23 8.56
CA HIS A 112 7.78 20.99 9.73
C HIS A 112 8.73 20.83 10.94
N GLY A 113 9.71 19.93 10.88
CA GLY A 113 10.58 19.62 12.01
C GLY A 113 9.93 18.67 13.02
N GLN A 114 10.39 18.68 14.26
CA GLN A 114 9.83 17.86 15.32
C GLN A 114 8.37 18.25 15.63
N PHE A 115 7.51 17.24 15.82
CA PHE A 115 6.08 17.46 16.03
C PHE A 115 5.44 16.52 17.06
N SER A 116 6.19 15.53 17.59
CA SER A 116 5.65 14.57 18.54
C SER A 116 6.68 14.20 19.59
N ALA A 117 6.27 13.38 20.54
CA ALA A 117 7.11 12.78 21.56
C ALA A 117 6.74 11.30 21.71
N ALA A 118 7.69 10.46 22.11
CA ALA A 118 7.41 9.14 22.60
C ALA A 118 7.08 9.17 24.10
N ILE A 119 6.34 8.18 24.57
CA ILE A 119 6.06 7.95 26.00
C ILE A 119 6.78 6.68 26.40
N ALA A 120 7.63 6.74 27.41
CA ALA A 120 8.39 5.61 27.94
C ALA A 120 8.16 5.43 29.44
N SER A 121 8.35 4.20 29.92
CA SER A 121 8.47 3.91 31.34
C SER A 121 9.90 4.18 31.82
N GLN A 122 10.10 4.29 33.14
CA GLN A 122 11.41 4.60 33.73
C GLN A 122 12.48 3.54 33.41
N ASP A 123 12.09 2.30 33.09
CA ASP A 123 12.99 1.24 32.61
C ASP A 123 13.44 1.43 31.15
N GLY A 124 12.89 2.41 30.44
CA GLY A 124 13.26 2.78 29.09
C GLY A 124 12.41 2.12 28.00
N GLU A 125 11.42 1.28 28.32
CA GLU A 125 10.51 0.72 27.32
C GLU A 125 9.57 1.80 26.79
N ILE A 126 9.51 1.98 25.46
CA ILE A 126 8.56 2.90 24.84
C ILE A 126 7.17 2.28 24.83
N LEU A 127 6.23 2.96 25.47
CA LEU A 127 4.83 2.56 25.60
C LEU A 127 3.95 3.08 24.46
N SER A 128 4.35 4.20 23.84
CA SER A 128 3.70 4.78 22.65
C SER A 128 4.67 5.68 21.90
N GLY A 129 4.56 5.72 20.57
CA GLY A 129 5.42 6.49 19.71
C GLY A 129 6.62 5.71 19.18
N GLN A 130 6.53 4.36 19.10
CA GLN A 130 7.58 3.48 18.60
C GLN A 130 8.02 3.88 17.19
N GLN A 131 7.08 4.05 16.27
CA GLN A 131 7.39 4.42 14.88
C GLN A 131 8.01 5.82 14.79
N TYR A 132 7.61 6.74 15.68
CA TYR A 132 8.23 8.05 15.76
C TYR A 132 9.68 7.97 16.26
N ALA A 133 9.93 7.16 17.30
CA ALA A 133 11.26 6.93 17.84
C ALA A 133 12.22 6.32 16.80
N VAL A 134 11.79 5.27 16.11
CA VAL A 134 12.55 4.64 15.02
C VAL A 134 12.82 5.63 13.88
N SER A 135 11.83 6.47 13.54
CA SER A 135 12.02 7.50 12.54
C SER A 135 13.05 8.54 12.94
N MET A 136 13.09 8.95 14.22
CA MET A 136 14.11 9.88 14.72
C MET A 136 15.50 9.24 14.68
N HIS A 137 15.62 7.98 15.05
CA HIS A 137 16.88 7.23 14.91
C HIS A 137 17.33 7.21 13.44
N ALA A 138 16.46 6.80 12.53
CA ALA A 138 16.79 6.71 11.09
C ALA A 138 17.17 8.07 10.46
N LEU A 139 16.61 9.15 10.97
CA LEU A 139 16.93 10.53 10.54
C LEU A 139 18.14 11.12 11.25
N SER A 140 18.76 10.42 12.20
CA SER A 140 19.81 10.92 13.08
C SER A 140 19.40 12.21 13.79
N LYS A 141 18.19 12.20 14.37
CA LYS A 141 17.59 13.34 15.08
C LYS A 141 17.27 12.99 16.52
N PRO A 142 17.40 13.96 17.45
CA PRO A 142 17.04 13.72 18.83
C PRO A 142 15.53 13.46 18.95
N LEU A 143 15.17 12.60 19.91
CA LEU A 143 13.80 12.23 20.26
C LEU A 143 13.40 12.90 21.58
N LEU A 144 12.24 13.56 21.62
CA LEU A 144 11.61 13.97 22.85
C LEU A 144 10.86 12.79 23.45
N VAL A 145 11.19 12.40 24.69
CA VAL A 145 10.57 11.29 25.42
C VAL A 145 9.95 11.81 26.70
N TYR A 146 8.70 11.41 26.96
CA TYR A 146 8.03 11.64 28.24
C TYR A 146 8.10 10.36 29.06
N TYR A 147 8.78 10.40 30.21
CA TYR A 147 8.90 9.27 31.12
C TYR A 147 7.78 9.24 32.14
N VAL A 148 7.12 8.10 32.27
CA VAL A 148 6.14 7.82 33.32
C VAL A 148 6.76 6.99 34.42
N GLU A 149 6.26 7.15 35.65
CA GLU A 149 6.68 6.36 36.81
C GLU A 149 6.50 4.86 36.56
N GLN A 150 7.42 4.04 37.07
CA GLN A 150 7.42 2.60 36.81
C GLN A 150 6.18 1.89 37.35
N ASP A 151 5.67 2.30 38.51
CA ASP A 151 4.44 1.78 39.10
C ASP A 151 3.18 2.13 38.30
N LYS A 152 3.23 3.16 37.46
CA LYS A 152 2.16 3.57 36.57
C LYS A 152 2.20 2.93 35.20
N LYS A 153 3.27 2.19 34.85
CA LYS A 153 3.50 1.62 33.51
C LYS A 153 2.28 0.85 32.97
N ALA A 154 1.79 -0.12 33.72
CA ALA A 154 0.67 -0.96 33.28
C ALA A 154 -0.61 -0.16 33.04
N LYS A 155 -0.90 0.84 33.89
CA LYS A 155 -2.07 1.70 33.76
C LYS A 155 -1.89 2.69 32.61
N ALA A 156 -0.69 3.24 32.44
CA ALA A 156 -0.36 4.09 31.30
C ALA A 156 -0.56 3.35 29.98
N LEU A 157 -0.09 2.11 29.88
CA LEU A 157 -0.22 1.27 28.69
C LEU A 157 -1.71 0.99 28.38
N ALA A 158 -2.51 0.66 29.39
CA ALA A 158 -3.95 0.47 29.24
C ALA A 158 -4.63 1.75 28.72
N TYR A 159 -4.31 2.92 29.28
CA TYR A 159 -4.86 4.19 28.78
C TYR A 159 -4.43 4.49 27.35
N LEU A 160 -3.18 4.24 26.98
CA LEU A 160 -2.67 4.49 25.63
C LEU A 160 -3.36 3.58 24.60
N ARG A 161 -3.50 2.29 24.92
CA ARG A 161 -4.17 1.32 24.04
C ARG A 161 -5.67 1.55 23.92
N ASP A 162 -6.35 1.71 25.06
CA ASP A 162 -7.82 1.77 25.09
C ASP A 162 -8.40 3.13 24.74
N LYS A 163 -7.63 4.21 24.87
CA LYS A 163 -8.15 5.59 24.84
C LYS A 163 -7.76 6.41 23.65
N TYR A 164 -6.69 6.05 22.95
CA TYR A 164 -6.31 6.73 21.71
C TYR A 164 -6.95 6.08 20.47
N GLY A 165 -7.61 4.93 20.65
CA GLY A 165 -8.34 4.25 19.60
C GLY A 165 -7.44 3.66 18.50
N GLU A 166 -8.09 2.95 17.61
CA GLU A 166 -7.45 2.43 16.42
C GLU A 166 -7.12 3.55 15.43
N PHE A 167 -6.00 3.41 14.74
CA PHE A 167 -5.63 4.32 13.67
C PHE A 167 -6.57 4.10 12.48
N SER A 168 -7.40 5.10 12.17
CA SER A 168 -8.37 5.00 11.09
C SER A 168 -7.98 5.87 9.90
N TYR A 169 -8.04 5.28 8.72
CA TYR A 169 -7.85 5.97 7.45
C TYR A 169 -9.17 6.41 6.80
N ASP A 170 -10.31 6.21 7.47
CA ASP A 170 -11.65 6.41 6.90
C ASP A 170 -11.96 7.85 6.51
N HIS A 171 -11.30 8.81 7.17
CA HIS A 171 -11.46 10.22 6.87
C HIS A 171 -10.70 10.68 5.61
N LEU A 172 -9.84 9.84 5.03
CA LEU A 172 -9.19 10.14 3.77
C LEU A 172 -10.20 10.07 2.61
N LYS A 173 -10.09 11.00 1.66
CA LYS A 173 -11.00 11.09 0.51
C LYS A 173 -10.80 9.92 -0.44
N LYS A 174 -11.42 8.79 -0.16
CA LYS A 174 -11.32 7.56 -0.98
C LYS A 174 -12.21 7.60 -2.22
N GLU A 175 -13.24 8.42 -2.25
CA GLU A 175 -14.22 8.50 -3.34
C GLU A 175 -13.62 8.89 -4.69
N THR A 176 -12.43 9.50 -4.68
CA THR A 176 -11.70 9.82 -5.92
C THR A 176 -10.70 8.73 -6.34
N TYR A 177 -10.53 7.68 -5.53
CA TYR A 177 -9.55 6.61 -5.73
C TYR A 177 -10.16 5.46 -6.51
N VAL A 178 -10.52 5.68 -7.75
CA VAL A 178 -11.01 4.62 -8.64
C VAL A 178 -9.90 4.19 -9.60
N GLN A 179 -9.84 2.91 -9.92
CA GLN A 179 -8.81 2.34 -10.81
C GLN A 179 -8.71 3.06 -12.15
N SER A 180 -9.83 3.51 -12.70
CA SER A 180 -9.87 4.28 -13.93
C SER A 180 -9.03 5.57 -13.89
N PHE A 181 -8.81 6.15 -12.71
CA PHE A 181 -7.93 7.32 -12.57
C PHE A 181 -6.44 6.94 -12.55
N ALA A 182 -6.09 5.75 -12.07
CA ALA A 182 -4.71 5.28 -12.11
C ALA A 182 -4.18 5.24 -13.54
N GLN A 183 -4.98 4.75 -14.48
CA GLN A 183 -4.62 4.71 -15.90
C GLN A 183 -4.38 6.09 -16.50
N LYS A 184 -5.23 7.07 -16.18
CA LYS A 184 -5.09 8.45 -16.68
C LYS A 184 -3.73 9.07 -16.35
N PHE A 185 -3.12 8.70 -15.23
CA PHE A 185 -1.85 9.28 -14.78
C PHE A 185 -0.63 8.46 -15.15
N ARG A 186 -0.82 7.17 -15.44
CA ARG A 186 0.28 6.28 -15.84
C ARG A 186 0.63 6.41 -17.29
N LEU A 187 -0.35 6.73 -18.11
CA LEU A 187 -0.25 6.70 -19.55
C LEU A 187 -0.48 8.10 -20.11
N ARG A 188 0.56 8.90 -20.11
CA ARG A 188 0.61 9.97 -21.10
C ARG A 188 0.63 9.31 -22.48
N SER A 189 -0.18 9.81 -23.39
CA SER A 189 -0.27 9.31 -24.77
C SER A 189 1.06 9.28 -25.53
N ASP A 190 2.07 9.96 -25.01
CA ASP A 190 3.42 10.13 -25.54
C ASP A 190 4.52 9.39 -24.74
N SER A 191 4.21 8.78 -23.60
CA SER A 191 5.20 8.06 -22.79
C SER A 191 5.07 6.55 -22.99
N HIS A 192 5.83 5.99 -23.90
CA HIS A 192 6.06 4.55 -23.99
C HIS A 192 6.91 4.10 -22.79
N GLY A 193 6.25 3.73 -21.71
CA GLY A 193 6.91 3.23 -20.51
C GLY A 193 7.66 1.92 -20.83
N ARG A 194 8.97 1.91 -20.62
CA ARG A 194 9.74 0.67 -20.72
C ARG A 194 9.45 -0.20 -19.50
N SER A 195 8.89 -1.37 -19.70
CA SER A 195 8.67 -2.36 -18.64
C SER A 195 9.94 -3.17 -18.40
N THR A 196 10.43 -3.15 -17.17
CA THR A 196 11.57 -4.00 -16.77
C THR A 196 11.17 -5.47 -16.72
N LEU A 197 9.91 -5.79 -16.40
CA LEU A 197 9.39 -7.16 -16.44
C LEU A 197 9.45 -7.71 -17.88
N TYR A 198 8.95 -6.96 -18.86
CA TYR A 198 8.98 -7.37 -20.25
C TYR A 198 10.39 -7.50 -20.80
N GLU A 199 11.23 -6.49 -20.59
CA GLU A 199 12.56 -6.45 -21.23
C GLU A 199 13.53 -7.47 -20.60
N ASN A 200 13.45 -7.70 -19.28
CA ASN A 200 14.40 -8.52 -18.57
C ASN A 200 13.94 -9.99 -18.39
N PHE A 201 12.64 -10.26 -18.38
CA PHE A 201 12.12 -11.59 -18.04
C PHE A 201 11.22 -12.18 -19.13
N VAL A 202 10.25 -11.43 -19.66
CA VAL A 202 9.29 -11.97 -20.63
C VAL A 202 9.97 -12.21 -21.97
N ILE A 203 10.46 -11.15 -22.62
CA ILE A 203 11.00 -11.21 -23.98
C ILE A 203 12.16 -12.21 -24.12
N PRO A 204 13.11 -12.31 -23.17
CA PRO A 204 14.20 -13.27 -23.28
C PRO A 204 13.78 -14.74 -23.18
N GLN A 205 12.60 -15.05 -22.64
CA GLN A 205 12.21 -16.42 -22.31
C GLN A 205 11.03 -16.95 -23.14
N VAL A 206 10.17 -16.06 -23.67
CA VAL A 206 9.02 -16.49 -24.45
C VAL A 206 9.38 -16.85 -25.89
N THR A 207 8.65 -17.82 -26.45
CA THR A 207 8.80 -18.27 -27.84
C THR A 207 7.56 -17.92 -28.66
N LYS A 208 7.71 -17.94 -30.00
CA LYS A 208 6.61 -17.60 -30.92
C LYS A 208 5.51 -18.66 -30.95
N GLN A 209 5.78 -19.87 -30.47
CA GLN A 209 4.84 -20.98 -30.38
C GLN A 209 3.93 -20.89 -29.15
N GLN A 210 4.34 -20.14 -28.12
CA GLN A 210 3.58 -19.97 -26.92
C GLN A 210 2.45 -18.96 -27.11
N ARG A 211 1.30 -19.27 -26.54
CA ARG A 211 0.17 -18.34 -26.42
C ARG A 211 0.38 -17.46 -25.19
N ILE A 212 0.51 -16.17 -25.40
CA ILE A 212 0.79 -15.18 -24.38
C ILE A 212 -0.46 -14.32 -24.14
N PHE A 213 -0.79 -14.05 -22.89
CA PHE A 213 -1.83 -13.10 -22.52
C PHE A 213 -1.28 -12.02 -21.59
N ASP A 214 -1.56 -10.77 -21.90
CA ASP A 214 -1.17 -9.60 -21.09
C ASP A 214 -2.42 -9.08 -20.36
N PHE A 215 -2.50 -9.35 -19.06
CA PHE A 215 -3.60 -8.92 -18.20
C PHE A 215 -3.30 -7.54 -17.63
N GLY A 216 -4.12 -6.55 -17.99
CA GLY A 216 -3.85 -5.15 -17.70
C GLY A 216 -2.81 -4.52 -18.63
N CYS A 217 -2.96 -4.77 -19.94
CA CYS A 217 -1.96 -4.41 -20.96
C CYS A 217 -1.79 -2.91 -21.23
N GLY A 218 -2.49 -2.05 -20.49
CA GLY A 218 -2.42 -0.60 -20.65
C GLY A 218 -2.80 -0.14 -22.06
N GLN A 219 -1.93 0.61 -22.74
CA GLN A 219 -2.16 1.05 -24.13
C GLN A 219 -1.72 0.03 -25.18
N ALA A 220 -1.51 -1.21 -24.76
CA ALA A 220 -1.14 -2.34 -25.61
C ALA A 220 0.20 -2.15 -26.35
N ASP A 221 1.15 -1.43 -25.77
CA ASP A 221 2.44 -1.15 -26.43
C ASP A 221 3.25 -2.43 -26.66
N TYR A 222 3.36 -3.29 -25.63
CA TYR A 222 4.04 -4.58 -25.76
C TYR A 222 3.25 -5.58 -26.62
N LEU A 223 1.91 -5.56 -26.56
CA LEU A 223 1.09 -6.34 -27.48
C LEU A 223 1.44 -6.00 -28.93
N LYS A 224 1.39 -4.72 -29.30
CA LYS A 224 1.70 -4.23 -30.64
C LYS A 224 3.14 -4.57 -31.04
N LYS A 225 4.10 -4.40 -30.12
CA LYS A 225 5.52 -4.71 -30.34
C LYS A 225 5.73 -6.19 -30.66
N LEU A 226 5.20 -7.09 -29.82
CA LEU A 226 5.37 -8.53 -29.96
C LEU A 226 4.56 -9.12 -31.12
N ALA A 227 3.34 -8.63 -31.36
CA ALA A 227 2.52 -9.04 -32.49
C ALA A 227 3.20 -8.74 -33.84
N ARG A 228 3.85 -7.56 -33.97
CA ARG A 228 4.68 -7.24 -35.16
C ARG A 228 5.85 -8.22 -35.35
N GLN A 229 6.36 -8.79 -34.26
CA GLN A 229 7.41 -9.79 -34.28
C GLN A 229 6.87 -11.23 -34.45
N ARG A 230 5.55 -11.37 -34.71
CA ARG A 230 4.84 -12.65 -34.92
C ARG A 230 4.77 -13.55 -33.66
N TYR A 231 4.73 -12.98 -32.46
CA TYR A 231 4.34 -13.72 -31.25
C TYR A 231 2.83 -13.86 -31.20
N GLN A 232 2.34 -14.98 -30.65
CA GLN A 232 0.93 -15.21 -30.40
C GLN A 232 0.55 -14.54 -29.07
N ILE A 233 0.26 -13.26 -29.13
CA ILE A 233 -0.05 -12.46 -27.95
C ILE A 233 -1.42 -11.79 -28.06
N ALA A 234 -2.20 -11.89 -27.00
CA ALA A 234 -3.45 -11.15 -26.76
C ALA A 234 -3.35 -10.42 -25.43
N GLY A 235 -4.31 -9.57 -25.12
CA GLY A 235 -4.36 -8.87 -23.84
C GLY A 235 -5.68 -8.18 -23.60
N LEU A 236 -5.87 -7.77 -22.35
CA LEU A 236 -7.07 -7.08 -21.87
C LEU A 236 -6.65 -5.89 -21.01
N GLU A 237 -7.31 -4.76 -21.22
CA GLU A 237 -7.23 -3.56 -20.39
C GLU A 237 -8.63 -3.00 -20.20
N PHE A 238 -9.19 -3.12 -18.99
CA PHE A 238 -10.55 -2.64 -18.69
C PHE A 238 -10.69 -1.11 -18.77
N TYR A 239 -9.60 -0.39 -18.64
CA TYR A 239 -9.55 1.06 -18.70
C TYR A 239 -8.77 1.58 -19.92
N TYR A 240 -8.79 0.81 -21.02
CA TYR A 240 -8.16 1.21 -22.29
C TYR A 240 -8.70 2.55 -22.75
N ARG A 241 -7.84 3.43 -23.24
CA ARG A 241 -8.19 4.82 -23.54
C ARG A 241 -7.95 5.21 -24.96
N GLN A 242 -8.88 6.01 -25.47
CA GLN A 242 -8.66 6.86 -26.62
C GLN A 242 -8.67 8.32 -26.16
N GLY A 243 -7.51 8.98 -26.20
CA GLY A 243 -7.35 10.32 -25.62
C GLY A 243 -7.58 10.32 -24.09
N ASN A 244 -8.53 11.13 -23.63
CA ASN A 244 -8.86 11.26 -22.21
C ASN A 244 -10.04 10.38 -21.76
N SER A 245 -10.68 9.65 -22.65
CA SER A 245 -11.87 8.84 -22.37
C SER A 245 -11.54 7.34 -22.41
N ILE A 246 -12.26 6.54 -21.63
CA ILE A 246 -12.21 5.09 -21.72
C ILE A 246 -12.92 4.67 -23.01
N ASP A 247 -12.26 3.87 -23.83
CA ASP A 247 -12.81 3.32 -25.07
C ASP A 247 -13.50 1.97 -24.78
N LEU A 248 -14.76 2.04 -24.39
CA LEU A 248 -15.56 0.84 -24.07
C LEU A 248 -15.73 -0.11 -25.25
N THR A 249 -15.68 0.40 -26.48
CA THR A 249 -15.75 -0.42 -27.70
C THR A 249 -14.49 -1.28 -27.83
N ALA A 250 -13.33 -0.68 -27.69
CA ALA A 250 -12.06 -1.41 -27.71
C ALA A 250 -11.95 -2.41 -26.56
N VAL A 251 -12.40 -2.04 -25.35
CA VAL A 251 -12.46 -2.97 -24.21
C VAL A 251 -13.37 -4.16 -24.53
N GLY A 252 -14.57 -3.94 -25.08
CA GLY A 252 -15.48 -5.00 -25.48
C GLY A 252 -14.85 -5.94 -26.51
N GLN A 253 -14.15 -5.42 -27.51
CA GLN A 253 -13.43 -6.24 -28.49
C GLN A 253 -12.32 -7.09 -27.86
N MET A 254 -11.57 -6.55 -26.88
CA MET A 254 -10.55 -7.32 -26.14
C MET A 254 -11.19 -8.44 -25.34
N VAL A 255 -12.33 -8.19 -24.68
CA VAL A 255 -13.08 -9.18 -23.90
C VAL A 255 -13.63 -10.27 -24.83
N ASP A 256 -14.25 -9.91 -25.95
CA ASP A 256 -14.76 -10.88 -26.93
C ASP A 256 -13.66 -11.75 -27.50
N HIS A 257 -12.50 -11.17 -27.80
CA HIS A 257 -11.34 -11.90 -28.26
C HIS A 257 -10.84 -12.88 -27.20
N LEU A 258 -10.72 -12.44 -25.93
CA LEU A 258 -10.36 -13.32 -24.82
C LEU A 258 -11.32 -14.49 -24.70
N PHE A 259 -12.64 -14.25 -24.67
CA PHE A 259 -13.65 -15.29 -24.50
C PHE A 259 -13.60 -16.31 -25.64
N GLY A 260 -13.46 -15.85 -26.89
CA GLY A 260 -13.33 -16.77 -28.03
C GLY A 260 -12.05 -17.60 -28.01
N GLN A 261 -11.00 -17.12 -27.37
CA GLN A 261 -9.71 -17.81 -27.30
C GLN A 261 -9.60 -18.78 -26.11
N ILE A 262 -10.11 -18.38 -24.93
CA ILE A 262 -9.89 -19.13 -23.69
C ILE A 262 -10.67 -20.45 -23.63
N VAL A 263 -11.84 -20.51 -24.23
CA VAL A 263 -12.62 -21.75 -24.34
C VAL A 263 -11.96 -22.80 -25.23
N GLN A 264 -11.15 -22.38 -26.19
CA GLN A 264 -10.40 -23.29 -27.07
C GLN A 264 -9.20 -23.88 -26.34
N ARG A 265 -8.42 -23.05 -25.69
CA ARG A 265 -7.24 -23.44 -24.92
C ARG A 265 -6.77 -22.30 -24.05
N ARG A 266 -6.40 -22.59 -22.81
CA ARG A 266 -5.73 -21.65 -21.88
C ARG A 266 -4.36 -21.22 -22.41
N TYR A 267 -3.80 -20.14 -21.87
CA TYR A 267 -2.53 -19.57 -22.30
C TYR A 267 -1.32 -20.31 -21.69
N ASP A 268 -0.19 -20.30 -22.40
CA ASP A 268 1.07 -20.84 -21.91
C ASP A 268 1.77 -19.87 -20.98
N VAL A 269 1.55 -18.58 -21.22
CA VAL A 269 2.15 -17.46 -20.48
C VAL A 269 1.10 -16.40 -20.21
N VAL A 270 1.06 -15.90 -18.97
CA VAL A 270 0.32 -14.71 -18.58
C VAL A 270 1.30 -13.66 -18.03
N VAL A 271 1.16 -12.43 -18.48
CA VAL A 271 1.88 -11.28 -17.97
C VAL A 271 0.90 -10.38 -17.22
N CYS A 272 1.26 -9.95 -16.01
CA CYS A 272 0.49 -9.05 -15.17
C CYS A 272 1.43 -7.96 -14.65
N ASP A 273 1.73 -6.97 -15.51
CA ASP A 273 2.75 -5.98 -15.23
C ASP A 273 2.18 -4.74 -14.54
N SER A 274 2.49 -4.59 -13.27
CA SER A 274 2.10 -3.41 -12.48
C SER A 274 0.57 -3.23 -12.30
N VAL A 275 -0.24 -4.26 -12.48
CA VAL A 275 -1.70 -4.22 -12.26
C VAL A 275 -2.01 -4.11 -10.77
N LEU A 276 -1.34 -4.93 -9.94
CA LEU A 276 -1.51 -4.95 -8.49
C LEU A 276 -1.21 -3.59 -7.82
N ASN A 277 -0.50 -2.71 -8.49
CA ASN A 277 -0.28 -1.35 -7.98
C ASN A 277 -1.56 -0.51 -7.89
N SER A 278 -2.63 -0.92 -8.58
CA SER A 278 -3.84 -0.10 -8.77
C SER A 278 -5.08 -0.69 -8.11
N VAL A 279 -4.94 -1.82 -7.44
CA VAL A 279 -6.02 -2.41 -6.64
C VAL A 279 -6.25 -1.59 -5.36
N ASP A 280 -7.45 -1.64 -4.83
CA ASP A 280 -7.90 -0.82 -3.70
C ASP A 280 -8.31 -1.64 -2.48
N THR A 281 -8.34 -2.97 -2.60
CA THR A 281 -8.64 -3.90 -1.50
C THR A 281 -7.78 -5.16 -1.62
N LEU A 282 -7.68 -5.93 -0.52
CA LEU A 282 -7.01 -7.24 -0.51
C LEU A 282 -7.78 -8.26 -1.35
N ASP A 283 -9.12 -8.17 -1.39
CA ASP A 283 -9.94 -9.03 -2.24
C ASP A 283 -9.68 -8.76 -3.73
N ALA A 284 -9.63 -7.50 -4.14
CA ALA A 284 -9.29 -7.13 -5.53
C ALA A 284 -7.88 -7.58 -5.92
N GLU A 285 -6.93 -7.57 -4.99
CA GLU A 285 -5.59 -8.11 -5.18
C GLU A 285 -5.62 -9.62 -5.46
N SER A 286 -6.37 -10.36 -4.63
CA SER A 286 -6.58 -11.80 -4.78
C SER A 286 -7.31 -12.14 -6.08
N ASP A 287 -8.32 -11.36 -6.47
CA ASP A 287 -9.08 -11.53 -7.70
C ASP A 287 -8.20 -11.44 -8.95
N VAL A 288 -7.33 -10.43 -9.01
CA VAL A 288 -6.36 -10.30 -10.11
C VAL A 288 -5.50 -11.56 -10.25
N VAL A 289 -4.98 -12.10 -9.15
CA VAL A 289 -4.10 -13.28 -9.18
C VAL A 289 -4.90 -14.54 -9.52
N HIS A 290 -6.14 -14.69 -9.01
CA HIS A 290 -7.06 -15.78 -9.38
C HIS A 290 -7.36 -15.77 -10.88
N VAL A 291 -7.70 -14.62 -11.47
CA VAL A 291 -7.97 -14.51 -12.90
C VAL A 291 -6.71 -14.84 -13.71
N CYS A 292 -5.53 -14.34 -13.31
CA CYS A 292 -4.27 -14.72 -13.97
C CYS A 292 -4.03 -16.25 -13.91
N ASN A 293 -4.35 -16.89 -12.78
CA ASN A 293 -4.27 -18.34 -12.65
C ASN A 293 -5.21 -19.05 -13.63
N LEU A 294 -6.48 -18.63 -13.68
CA LEU A 294 -7.49 -19.24 -14.57
C LEU A 294 -7.15 -19.10 -16.06
N LEU A 295 -6.51 -18.02 -16.45
CA LEU A 295 -6.05 -17.82 -17.82
C LEU A 295 -4.94 -18.80 -18.23
N LEU A 296 -4.15 -19.29 -17.26
CA LEU A 296 -3.02 -20.19 -17.50
C LEU A 296 -3.45 -21.65 -17.56
N ARG A 297 -2.86 -22.41 -18.52
CA ARG A 297 -2.92 -23.87 -18.47
C ARG A 297 -2.10 -24.42 -17.29
N PRO A 298 -2.33 -25.66 -16.85
CA PRO A 298 -1.47 -26.32 -15.88
C PRO A 298 0.00 -26.27 -16.31
N GLY A 299 0.90 -25.93 -15.40
CA GLY A 299 2.33 -25.73 -15.68
C GLY A 299 2.70 -24.49 -16.51
N GLY A 300 1.71 -23.64 -16.84
CA GLY A 300 1.95 -22.35 -17.50
C GLY A 300 2.71 -21.35 -16.61
N THR A 301 3.28 -20.33 -17.22
CA THR A 301 4.14 -19.37 -16.52
C THR A 301 3.46 -18.00 -16.33
N LEU A 302 3.44 -17.52 -15.09
CA LEU A 302 3.05 -16.16 -14.73
C LEU A 302 4.29 -15.28 -14.61
N TYR A 303 4.28 -14.14 -15.29
CA TYR A 303 5.19 -13.03 -15.08
C TYR A 303 4.40 -11.89 -14.43
N ILE A 304 4.75 -11.52 -13.21
CA ILE A 304 4.01 -10.52 -12.45
C ILE A 304 4.92 -9.53 -11.76
N SER A 305 4.49 -8.29 -11.65
CA SER A 305 5.23 -7.23 -10.98
C SER A 305 4.34 -6.29 -10.20
N GLY A 306 4.94 -5.62 -9.24
CA GLY A 306 4.27 -4.60 -8.44
C GLY A 306 5.24 -3.58 -7.85
N ARG A 307 4.70 -2.62 -7.12
CA ARG A 307 5.49 -1.61 -6.42
C ARG A 307 6.07 -2.17 -5.13
N ARG A 308 7.33 -1.84 -4.88
CA ARG A 308 8.07 -2.34 -3.73
C ARG A 308 7.90 -1.43 -2.52
N TRP A 309 7.46 -2.01 -1.41
CA TRP A 309 7.30 -1.32 -0.13
C TRP A 309 8.64 -0.84 0.43
N GLU A 310 9.65 -1.71 0.41
CA GLU A 310 10.99 -1.41 0.92
C GLU A 310 11.62 -0.21 0.21
N PHE A 311 11.21 0.05 -1.05
CA PHE A 311 11.61 1.26 -1.75
C PHE A 311 11.02 2.52 -1.10
N VAL A 312 9.77 2.48 -0.64
CA VAL A 312 9.11 3.61 0.05
C VAL A 312 9.70 3.80 1.43
N ASP A 313 9.94 2.72 2.16
CA ASP A 313 10.57 2.74 3.48
C ASP A 313 12.03 3.23 3.39
N GLY A 314 12.77 2.75 2.40
CA GLY A 314 14.13 3.21 2.09
C GLY A 314 14.22 4.70 1.73
N LEU A 315 13.13 5.30 1.20
CA LEU A 315 13.05 6.73 0.94
C LEU A 315 13.15 7.57 2.23
N GLY A 316 12.81 6.99 3.38
CA GLY A 316 12.95 7.61 4.69
C GLY A 316 14.38 7.71 5.20
N ARG A 317 15.31 6.91 4.68
CA ARG A 317 16.66 6.75 5.26
C ARG A 317 17.77 7.51 4.54
N ASN A 318 17.58 8.09 3.33
CA ASN A 318 18.69 8.61 2.52
C ASN A 318 18.36 9.80 1.61
N ARG A 319 19.30 10.16 0.71
CA ARG A 319 19.26 11.21 -0.34
C ARG A 319 17.92 11.35 -1.08
N ILE A 320 17.17 10.29 -1.14
CA ILE A 320 15.86 10.16 -1.75
C ILE A 320 14.79 11.00 -1.02
N LEU A 321 15.02 11.40 0.23
CA LEU A 321 14.17 12.33 0.98
C LEU A 321 13.88 13.64 0.22
N LYS A 322 14.82 14.11 -0.61
CA LYS A 322 14.59 15.32 -1.43
C LYS A 322 13.52 15.08 -2.51
N ASP A 323 13.47 13.89 -3.07
CA ASP A 323 12.46 13.52 -4.07
C ASP A 323 11.12 13.16 -3.42
N PHE A 324 11.15 12.63 -2.20
CA PHE A 324 9.94 12.31 -1.44
C PHE A 324 9.12 13.57 -1.08
N ARG A 325 9.78 14.69 -0.78
CA ARG A 325 9.12 15.98 -0.55
C ARG A 325 8.23 16.45 -1.71
N LYS A 326 8.48 15.95 -2.92
CA LYS A 326 7.71 16.29 -4.12
C LYS A 326 6.58 15.31 -4.40
N ARG A 327 6.48 14.22 -3.64
CA ARG A 327 5.46 13.18 -3.83
C ARG A 327 4.38 13.35 -2.78
N ASN A 328 3.18 13.65 -3.22
CA ASN A 328 1.99 13.62 -2.37
C ASN A 328 1.51 12.18 -2.28
N ILE A 329 2.02 11.42 -1.32
CA ILE A 329 1.61 10.06 -1.02
C ILE A 329 0.98 10.06 0.35
N GLU A 330 -0.22 9.50 0.46
CA GLU A 330 -0.89 9.22 1.72
C GLU A 330 -1.08 7.72 1.84
N PHE A 331 -0.60 7.15 2.95
CA PHE A 331 -0.83 5.75 3.25
C PHE A 331 -2.20 5.60 3.89
N LEU A 332 -2.96 4.61 3.42
CA LEU A 332 -4.35 4.38 3.83
C LEU A 332 -4.44 3.30 4.91
N ASP A 333 -3.48 2.38 4.95
CA ASP A 333 -3.43 1.28 5.90
C ASP A 333 -2.05 0.63 6.00
N GLU A 334 -1.93 -0.33 6.89
CA GLU A 334 -0.72 -1.14 7.12
C GLU A 334 -0.47 -2.21 6.06
N HIS A 335 -1.46 -2.49 5.20
CA HIS A 335 -1.32 -3.47 4.11
C HIS A 335 -0.64 -2.90 2.88
N GLY A 336 -0.17 -1.66 2.93
CA GLY A 336 0.54 -1.00 1.83
C GLY A 336 -0.36 -0.27 0.84
N PHE A 337 -1.65 -0.12 1.13
CA PHE A 337 -2.51 0.76 0.33
C PHE A 337 -2.17 2.22 0.59
N SER A 338 -2.08 2.97 -0.47
CA SER A 338 -1.80 4.40 -0.42
C SER A 338 -2.58 5.15 -1.50
N ALA A 339 -2.73 6.44 -1.31
CA ALA A 339 -3.21 7.35 -2.33
C ALA A 339 -2.10 8.27 -2.80
N LEU A 340 -2.01 8.45 -4.10
CA LEU A 340 -1.06 9.36 -4.74
C LEU A 340 -1.82 10.51 -5.41
N TYR A 341 -1.49 11.75 -5.02
CA TYR A 341 -2.10 12.95 -5.59
C TYR A 341 -1.35 13.44 -6.82
N ARG A 342 -2.04 13.54 -7.95
CA ARG A 342 -1.50 14.10 -9.20
C ARG A 342 -2.56 14.85 -9.99
N ALA A 343 -2.20 16.00 -10.53
CA ALA A 343 -3.05 16.80 -11.41
C ALA A 343 -4.48 16.99 -10.87
N GLY A 344 -4.62 17.30 -9.57
CA GLY A 344 -5.90 17.56 -8.92
C GLY A 344 -6.72 16.32 -8.58
N LYS A 345 -6.15 15.13 -8.62
CA LYS A 345 -6.85 13.85 -8.36
C LYS A 345 -6.03 12.92 -7.50
N TRP A 346 -6.72 12.16 -6.67
CA TRP A 346 -6.16 11.03 -5.95
C TRP A 346 -6.39 9.74 -6.72
N PHE A 347 -5.44 8.79 -6.63
CA PHE A 347 -5.58 7.44 -7.16
C PHE A 347 -4.83 6.44 -6.30
N TYR A 348 -5.30 5.21 -6.25
CA TYR A 348 -4.68 4.14 -5.47
C TYR A 348 -3.28 3.80 -5.96
N GLN A 349 -2.42 3.50 -5.01
CA GLN A 349 -1.12 2.92 -5.22
C GLN A 349 -0.87 1.88 -4.14
N LYS A 350 -0.87 0.62 -4.52
CA LYS A 350 -0.54 -0.50 -3.63
C LYS A 350 0.96 -0.75 -3.67
N TYR A 351 1.54 -0.99 -2.51
CA TYR A 351 2.92 -1.43 -2.32
C TYR A 351 2.94 -2.79 -1.63
N HIS A 352 3.92 -3.62 -1.96
CA HIS A 352 4.12 -4.92 -1.33
C HIS A 352 5.56 -5.01 -0.82
N THR A 353 5.74 -5.62 0.34
CA THR A 353 7.05 -6.17 0.71
C THR A 353 7.35 -7.36 -0.19
N SER A 354 8.63 -7.74 -0.26
CA SER A 354 9.04 -8.95 -0.98
C SER A 354 8.31 -10.20 -0.46
N GLU A 355 8.09 -10.29 0.84
CA GLU A 355 7.38 -11.38 1.50
C GLU A 355 5.89 -11.38 1.15
N MET A 356 5.19 -10.26 1.31
CA MET A 356 3.78 -10.13 0.93
C MET A 356 3.54 -10.52 -0.53
N ALA A 357 4.42 -10.11 -1.44
CA ALA A 357 4.30 -10.48 -2.85
C ALA A 357 4.46 -11.99 -3.07
N ARG A 358 5.43 -12.63 -2.40
CA ARG A 358 5.61 -14.09 -2.47
C ARG A 358 4.41 -14.84 -1.93
N GLU A 359 3.99 -14.54 -0.71
CA GLU A 359 2.85 -15.17 -0.06
C GLU A 359 1.56 -15.03 -0.90
N LEU A 360 1.31 -13.87 -1.48
CA LEU A 360 0.18 -13.66 -2.36
C LEU A 360 0.22 -14.64 -3.54
N ILE A 361 1.34 -14.78 -4.22
CA ILE A 361 1.46 -15.64 -5.42
C ILE A 361 1.39 -17.12 -5.03
N GLU A 362 2.10 -17.55 -3.99
CA GLU A 362 2.11 -18.95 -3.53
C GLU A 362 0.73 -19.41 -3.05
N ARG A 363 0.03 -18.57 -2.28
CA ARG A 363 -1.33 -18.84 -1.78
C ARG A 363 -2.35 -19.07 -2.91
N HIS A 364 -2.14 -18.47 -4.08
CA HIS A 364 -3.04 -18.59 -5.23
C HIS A 364 -2.62 -19.68 -6.23
N GLY A 365 -1.94 -20.73 -5.77
CA GLY A 365 -1.66 -21.94 -6.53
C GLY A 365 -0.47 -21.86 -7.48
N PHE A 366 0.50 -21.01 -7.18
CA PHE A 366 1.73 -20.89 -7.94
C PHE A 366 2.95 -21.34 -7.14
N GLU A 367 3.97 -21.80 -7.87
CA GLU A 367 5.34 -22.03 -7.38
C GLU A 367 6.25 -20.93 -7.95
N ILE A 368 6.95 -20.21 -7.07
CA ILE A 368 7.87 -19.17 -7.50
C ILE A 368 9.14 -19.80 -8.08
N ILE A 369 9.46 -19.44 -9.33
CA ILE A 369 10.67 -19.86 -10.03
C ILE A 369 11.77 -18.83 -9.86
N HIS A 370 11.42 -17.56 -9.90
CA HIS A 370 12.35 -16.45 -9.74
C HIS A 370 11.66 -15.27 -9.04
N HIS A 371 12.38 -14.66 -8.11
CA HIS A 371 11.99 -13.42 -7.45
C HIS A 371 13.15 -12.43 -7.49
N GLU A 372 12.92 -11.23 -8.02
CA GLU A 372 13.91 -10.16 -8.00
C GLU A 372 13.96 -9.53 -6.60
N GLU A 373 15.00 -9.87 -5.84
CA GLU A 373 15.16 -9.46 -4.44
C GLU A 373 15.89 -8.12 -4.24
N ARG A 374 16.40 -7.50 -5.31
CA ARG A 374 17.12 -6.23 -5.19
C ARG A 374 16.21 -5.11 -4.69
N ILE A 375 16.31 -4.77 -3.42
CA ILE A 375 15.55 -3.71 -2.75
C ILE A 375 15.84 -2.29 -3.25
N SER A 376 16.90 -2.11 -4.02
CA SER A 376 17.23 -0.83 -4.66
C SER A 376 16.30 -0.46 -5.83
N THR A 377 15.48 -1.40 -6.31
CA THR A 377 14.51 -1.16 -7.38
C THR A 377 13.14 -0.76 -6.85
N SER A 378 12.45 0.13 -7.57
CA SER A 378 11.10 0.59 -7.19
C SER A 378 10.00 -0.44 -7.42
N SER A 379 10.34 -1.59 -8.01
CA SER A 379 9.39 -2.66 -8.35
C SER A 379 9.97 -4.01 -7.97
N TRP A 380 9.11 -4.88 -7.47
CA TRP A 380 9.41 -6.31 -7.38
C TRP A 380 8.93 -7.01 -8.65
N GLN A 381 9.55 -8.14 -8.98
CA GLN A 381 9.24 -8.94 -10.16
C GLN A 381 9.31 -10.42 -9.78
N ILE A 382 8.27 -11.17 -10.11
CA ILE A 382 8.16 -12.60 -9.86
C ILE A 382 7.87 -13.34 -11.16
N VAL A 383 8.57 -14.45 -11.37
CA VAL A 383 8.24 -15.46 -12.36
C VAL A 383 7.78 -16.70 -11.60
N ALA A 384 6.57 -17.16 -11.89
CA ALA A 384 5.97 -18.27 -11.16
C ALA A 384 5.33 -19.29 -12.13
N ARG A 385 5.28 -20.56 -11.72
CA ARG A 385 4.65 -21.64 -12.45
C ARG A 385 3.33 -22.01 -11.80
N LYS A 386 2.29 -22.11 -12.58
CA LYS A 386 1.00 -22.60 -12.09
C LYS A 386 1.10 -24.08 -11.68
N LYS A 387 0.67 -24.38 -10.46
CA LYS A 387 0.61 -25.74 -9.89
C LYS A 387 -0.80 -26.31 -9.91
N GLN A 388 -1.79 -25.48 -9.58
CA GLN A 388 -3.17 -25.93 -9.47
C GLN A 388 -4.14 -24.80 -9.84
N ASP A 389 -5.35 -25.18 -10.23
CA ASP A 389 -6.47 -24.23 -10.37
C ASP A 389 -6.95 -23.78 -8.98
N PRO A 390 -7.48 -22.55 -8.84
CA PRO A 390 -8.18 -22.16 -7.62
C PRO A 390 -9.47 -22.99 -7.45
N PRO A 391 -10.03 -23.05 -6.21
CA PRO A 391 -11.38 -23.59 -6.02
C PRO A 391 -12.37 -22.92 -6.97
N ILE A 392 -13.29 -23.69 -7.57
CA ILE A 392 -14.16 -23.18 -8.63
C ILE A 392 -14.99 -21.97 -8.19
N ASP A 393 -15.53 -22.00 -6.97
CA ASP A 393 -16.35 -20.92 -6.44
C ASP A 393 -15.55 -19.63 -6.23
N GLU A 394 -14.32 -19.74 -5.71
CA GLU A 394 -13.41 -18.60 -5.53
C GLU A 394 -12.98 -18.02 -6.86
N GLY A 395 -12.61 -18.88 -7.80
CA GLY A 395 -12.19 -18.47 -9.13
C GLY A 395 -13.31 -17.77 -9.91
N LEU A 396 -14.55 -18.31 -9.86
CA LEU A 396 -15.69 -17.68 -10.53
C LEU A 396 -16.12 -16.38 -9.86
N ALA A 397 -16.03 -16.28 -8.53
CA ALA A 397 -16.29 -15.04 -7.81
C ALA A 397 -15.26 -13.96 -8.17
N ALA A 398 -13.98 -14.32 -8.33
CA ALA A 398 -12.95 -13.41 -8.80
C ALA A 398 -13.22 -12.92 -10.24
N VAL A 399 -13.62 -13.81 -11.12
CA VAL A 399 -14.02 -13.47 -12.50
C VAL A 399 -15.20 -12.50 -12.51
N ASP A 400 -16.24 -12.75 -11.70
CA ASP A 400 -17.40 -11.86 -11.60
C ASP A 400 -16.99 -10.43 -11.21
N ARG A 401 -16.15 -10.30 -10.18
CA ARG A 401 -15.69 -9.00 -9.69
C ARG A 401 -14.77 -8.29 -10.70
N GLU A 402 -13.79 -8.99 -11.27
CA GLU A 402 -12.84 -8.40 -12.23
C GLU A 402 -13.51 -7.98 -13.55
N PHE A 403 -14.47 -8.76 -14.07
CA PHE A 403 -15.19 -8.40 -15.29
C PHE A 403 -16.36 -7.44 -15.04
N GLY A 404 -16.66 -7.15 -13.78
CA GLY A 404 -17.63 -6.16 -13.32
C GLY A 404 -17.00 -4.91 -12.68
N LEU A 405 -15.74 -4.59 -12.96
CA LEU A 405 -15.02 -3.47 -12.37
C LEU A 405 -15.74 -2.12 -12.52
N PRO A 406 -15.59 -1.21 -11.54
CA PRO A 406 -16.27 0.09 -11.56
C PRO A 406 -15.73 0.97 -12.69
N LEU A 407 -16.65 1.73 -13.29
CA LEU A 407 -16.38 2.78 -14.24
C LEU A 407 -16.68 4.15 -13.59
N PRO A 408 -16.20 5.26 -14.17
CA PRO A 408 -16.62 6.59 -13.75
C PRO A 408 -18.15 6.75 -13.73
N GLU A 409 -18.66 7.68 -12.92
CA GLU A 409 -20.09 8.01 -12.78
C GLU A 409 -20.94 6.87 -12.18
N GLY A 410 -20.34 6.03 -11.36
CA GLY A 410 -21.05 4.93 -10.67
C GLY A 410 -21.48 3.78 -11.58
N LYS A 411 -21.03 3.76 -12.82
CA LYS A 411 -21.25 2.65 -13.75
C LYS A 411 -20.30 1.49 -13.47
N ARG A 412 -20.56 0.34 -14.07
CA ARG A 412 -19.70 -0.85 -14.05
C ARG A 412 -19.59 -1.44 -15.46
N HIS A 413 -18.53 -2.21 -15.69
CA HIS A 413 -18.45 -3.07 -16.87
C HIS A 413 -19.55 -4.13 -16.83
N ALA A 414 -20.15 -4.41 -17.97
CA ALA A 414 -21.27 -5.35 -18.11
C ALA A 414 -20.83 -6.75 -18.56
N PHE A 415 -19.58 -7.15 -18.29
CA PHE A 415 -19.03 -8.41 -18.80
C PHE A 415 -19.11 -9.55 -17.78
N ALA A 416 -19.38 -9.28 -16.51
CA ALA A 416 -19.30 -10.21 -15.39
C ALA A 416 -20.08 -11.51 -15.62
N ALA A 417 -21.39 -11.44 -15.86
CA ALA A 417 -22.23 -12.62 -16.05
C ALA A 417 -21.74 -13.51 -17.21
N ARG A 418 -21.39 -12.90 -18.35
CA ARG A 418 -20.86 -13.64 -19.50
C ARG A 418 -19.49 -14.25 -19.21
N ALA A 419 -18.62 -13.53 -18.48
CA ALA A 419 -17.34 -14.03 -18.08
C ALA A 419 -17.47 -15.29 -17.20
N VAL A 420 -18.35 -15.23 -16.20
CA VAL A 420 -18.63 -16.40 -15.33
C VAL A 420 -19.05 -17.63 -16.14
N GLU A 421 -19.94 -17.48 -17.13
CA GLU A 421 -20.35 -18.60 -17.99
C GLU A 421 -19.18 -19.15 -18.82
N VAL A 422 -18.39 -18.28 -19.44
CA VAL A 422 -17.20 -18.68 -20.20
C VAL A 422 -16.19 -19.43 -19.32
N PHE A 423 -15.90 -18.93 -18.13
CA PHE A 423 -14.92 -19.58 -17.25
C PHE A 423 -15.47 -20.87 -16.61
N LYS A 424 -16.78 -21.03 -16.41
CA LYS A 424 -17.37 -22.34 -16.07
C LYS A 424 -17.06 -23.38 -17.14
N GLU A 425 -17.21 -23.04 -18.42
CA GLU A 425 -16.85 -23.91 -19.54
C GLU A 425 -15.36 -24.28 -19.53
N VAL A 426 -14.49 -23.31 -19.26
CA VAL A 426 -13.04 -23.55 -19.11
C VAL A 426 -12.71 -24.54 -18.00
N TYR A 427 -13.39 -24.46 -16.85
CA TYR A 427 -13.24 -25.44 -15.76
C TYR A 427 -13.71 -26.85 -16.16
N GLN A 428 -14.82 -26.95 -16.87
CA GLN A 428 -15.36 -28.25 -17.31
C GLN A 428 -14.41 -28.97 -18.28
N HIS A 429 -13.80 -28.23 -19.21
CA HIS A 429 -12.80 -28.80 -20.12
C HIS A 429 -11.56 -29.29 -19.39
N ALA A 430 -11.07 -28.51 -18.40
CA ALA A 430 -9.90 -28.90 -17.61
C ALA A 430 -10.12 -30.18 -16.80
N ALA A 431 -11.33 -30.40 -16.30
CA ALA A 431 -11.68 -31.63 -15.58
C ALA A 431 -11.69 -32.86 -16.50
N GLN A 432 -12.05 -32.72 -17.76
CA GLN A 432 -12.04 -33.80 -18.75
C GLN A 432 -10.62 -34.19 -19.17
N ASP A 433 -9.72 -33.20 -19.34
CA ASP A 433 -8.32 -33.44 -19.72
C ASP A 433 -7.49 -34.09 -18.61
N SER A 434 -7.92 -34.01 -17.35
CA SER A 434 -7.22 -34.64 -16.20
C SER A 434 -7.65 -36.08 -15.95
N THR A 435 -8.59 -36.61 -16.72
CA THR A 435 -9.13 -37.99 -16.57
C THR A 435 -8.50 -38.97 -17.58
N TYR A 436 -7.59 -38.52 -18.41
CA TYR A 436 -6.80 -39.32 -19.36
C TYR A 436 -5.31 -39.22 -19.02
#